data_5ede6f92d0286a0f7dc19893d0872c71
#
_entry.id   5ede6f92d0286a0f7dc19893d0872c71
#
_cell.length_a   1.000
_cell.length_b   1.000
_cell.length_c   1.000
_cell.angle_alpha   90.00
_cell.angle_beta   90.00
_cell.angle_gamma   90.00
#
_symmetry.space_group_name_H-M   'P 1'
#
loop_
_entity.id
_entity.type
_entity.pdbx_description
1 polymer ?
#
loop_
_entity_poly.entity_id
_entity_poly.type
_entity_poly.pdbx_seq_one_letter_code
_entity_poly.pdbx_strand_id
1 'polypeptide(L)'
;MKINVLTLIVTCCIVFTISAQKKPNILWIVTDDHRADALSSYNIATTGKSESALGYVSSPNIDKLASEGAIFVNAYTNSPACGPSRGSMATGRYPFRTGHFGFQLTHQNPDFVTPTFSQTLQKEGYTTAAFGKEDSYIFRWGPGQGFHDAGHYNYKVHFKHDLQKNGVGDFWTQPAYKKGSWKNTGTKEHILKSDGTSHAYYIKKKEGTISNEDIAKKTAFEQEFEILRSYTRYNENLIIGGENPLPANQTIDAKIVDELKLYLAHSNTEFKTNWGATRTGANPNKPLMINLGFHLPHTPVLPPKEFRDVFKNKTYNIPAFDEKELLNQPPQIQRLFKNLNFSNLTPEEKQQAIQDYYAFCAHGDALIGEAVEAFKAYCKKNNQQYLILFTVGDHGWHLGEQGIEAKFGPWEKSNKGAIIVVSSDKTKIPSGLVQEQLVEYVDIAPTILSAAGVKINENKYDYLDGYSLYDFIDSKKEQREYIVGEINLVAGHRAYLRSKDFAFSMRTRPQKKLSPNEQVKWALDCPVEKAELVLYDLRTDSNERQNVATHRKYRKLAAWFRNKLGTIVLGDGRVECDWSEANTYDISNFAAGAHDGILDIPKSIIP
;
A
#
# COMPACT_ATOMS: atom_id res chain seq x y z
N MET A 1 -35.32 -48.60 68.10
CA MET A 1 -34.28 -48.84 67.11
C MET A 1 -34.46 -47.85 65.97
N LYS A 2 -33.73 -46.75 65.96
CA LYS A 2 -33.83 -45.68 64.92
C LYS A 2 -32.62 -45.85 64.04
N ILE A 3 -32.84 -46.13 62.79
CA ILE A 3 -31.78 -46.21 61.75
C ILE A 3 -31.66 -44.83 61.11
N ASN A 4 -30.52 -44.15 61.30
CA ASN A 4 -30.18 -42.91 60.59
C ASN A 4 -29.55 -43.28 59.26
N VAL A 5 -30.22 -42.91 58.16
CA VAL A 5 -29.66 -42.96 56.81
C VAL A 5 -28.94 -41.67 56.53
N LEU A 6 -27.63 -41.72 56.43
CA LEU A 6 -26.79 -40.58 56.06
C LEU A 6 -26.67 -40.52 54.53
N THR A 7 -27.34 -39.57 53.89
CA THR A 7 -27.28 -39.37 52.45
C THR A 7 -26.04 -38.53 52.09
N LEU A 8 -25.06 -39.17 51.47
CA LEU A 8 -23.83 -38.50 50.99
C LEU A 8 -24.12 -37.86 49.63
N ILE A 9 -24.25 -36.52 49.59
CA ILE A 9 -24.35 -35.74 48.34
C ILE A 9 -22.93 -35.51 47.83
N VAL A 10 -22.52 -36.23 46.78
CA VAL A 10 -21.30 -35.97 46.01
C VAL A 10 -21.60 -34.85 45.02
N THR A 11 -21.20 -33.64 45.33
CA THR A 11 -21.26 -32.49 44.40
C THR A 11 -20.08 -32.62 43.43
N CYS A 12 -20.35 -33.08 42.20
CA CYS A 12 -19.39 -33.10 41.12
C CYS A 12 -19.21 -31.68 40.58
N CYS A 13 -18.19 -30.96 41.05
CA CYS A 13 -17.78 -29.67 40.51
C CYS A 13 -17.15 -29.92 39.11
N ILE A 14 -17.94 -29.79 38.05
CA ILE A 14 -17.41 -29.71 36.68
C ILE A 14 -16.74 -28.36 36.56
N VAL A 15 -15.41 -28.33 36.73
CA VAL A 15 -14.60 -27.16 36.42
C VAL A 15 -14.56 -27.05 34.89
N PHE A 16 -15.44 -26.27 34.32
CA PHE A 16 -15.27 -25.77 32.97
C PHE A 16 -14.00 -24.88 32.97
N THR A 17 -12.88 -25.45 32.63
CA THR A 17 -11.74 -24.64 32.19
C THR A 17 -12.16 -23.96 30.90
N ILE A 18 -12.65 -22.73 31.00
CA ILE A 18 -12.75 -21.82 29.85
C ILE A 18 -11.29 -21.61 29.43
N SER A 19 -10.82 -22.46 28.51
CA SER A 19 -9.56 -22.18 27.82
C SER A 19 -9.78 -20.87 27.08
N ALA A 20 -9.25 -19.78 27.60
CA ALA A 20 -9.24 -18.53 26.88
C ALA A 20 -8.65 -18.82 25.50
N GLN A 21 -9.42 -18.60 24.46
CA GLN A 21 -9.01 -18.87 23.09
C GLN A 21 -7.71 -18.12 22.86
N LYS A 22 -6.62 -18.85 22.56
CA LYS A 22 -5.32 -18.22 22.33
C LYS A 22 -5.46 -17.24 21.17
N LYS A 23 -5.05 -15.99 21.38
CA LYS A 23 -5.03 -14.97 20.34
C LYS A 23 -4.20 -15.48 19.15
N PRO A 24 -4.67 -15.33 17.88
CA PRO A 24 -3.94 -15.83 16.71
C PRO A 24 -2.67 -15.04 16.48
N ASN A 25 -1.65 -15.67 15.90
CA ASN A 25 -0.56 -14.93 15.28
C ASN A 25 -1.05 -14.26 14.00
N ILE A 26 -0.53 -13.10 13.67
CA ILE A 26 -0.95 -12.31 12.51
C ILE A 26 0.27 -12.04 11.63
N LEU A 27 0.17 -12.38 10.36
CA LEU A 27 1.12 -11.97 9.32
C LEU A 27 0.39 -11.03 8.35
N TRP A 28 0.80 -9.76 8.34
CA TRP A 28 0.34 -8.80 7.37
C TRP A 28 1.44 -8.56 6.34
N ILE A 29 1.16 -8.90 5.08
CA ILE A 29 2.07 -8.74 3.95
C ILE A 29 1.61 -7.56 3.11
N VAL A 30 2.53 -6.70 2.67
CA VAL A 30 2.27 -5.58 1.75
C VAL A 30 3.37 -5.52 0.71
N THR A 31 3.00 -5.54 -0.56
CA THR A 31 3.90 -5.22 -1.68
C THR A 31 3.77 -3.75 -2.09
N ASP A 32 4.68 -3.23 -2.90
CA ASP A 32 4.68 -1.83 -3.34
C ASP A 32 4.50 -1.74 -4.85
N ASP A 33 3.65 -0.82 -5.31
CA ASP A 33 3.35 -0.65 -6.75
C ASP A 33 2.79 -1.92 -7.44
N HIS A 34 2.21 -2.87 -6.68
CA HIS A 34 1.80 -4.18 -7.20
C HIS A 34 0.37 -4.12 -7.72
N ARG A 35 0.19 -4.33 -9.01
CA ARG A 35 -1.12 -4.41 -9.67
C ARG A 35 -1.85 -5.69 -9.28
N ALA A 36 -3.14 -5.60 -8.96
CA ALA A 36 -3.95 -6.78 -8.69
C ALA A 36 -4.02 -7.74 -9.89
N ASP A 37 -4.00 -7.21 -11.13
CA ASP A 37 -4.02 -8.00 -12.35
C ASP A 37 -2.68 -8.73 -12.66
N ALA A 38 -1.67 -8.58 -11.82
CA ALA A 38 -0.47 -9.44 -11.85
C ALA A 38 -0.73 -10.84 -11.26
N LEU A 39 -1.91 -11.08 -10.66
CA LEU A 39 -2.29 -12.36 -10.06
C LEU A 39 -3.26 -13.14 -10.95
N SER A 40 -2.96 -14.42 -11.22
CA SER A 40 -3.86 -15.28 -12.00
C SER A 40 -5.19 -15.52 -11.28
N SER A 41 -5.18 -15.72 -9.96
CA SER A 41 -6.41 -15.87 -9.15
C SER A 41 -7.32 -14.65 -9.21
N TYR A 42 -6.76 -13.44 -9.18
CA TYR A 42 -7.52 -12.21 -9.35
C TYR A 42 -8.16 -12.13 -10.75
N ASN A 43 -7.36 -12.41 -11.79
CA ASN A 43 -7.84 -12.36 -13.17
C ASN A 43 -8.94 -13.41 -13.43
N ILE A 44 -8.78 -14.63 -12.92
CA ILE A 44 -9.82 -15.67 -12.99
C ILE A 44 -11.11 -15.20 -12.30
N ALA A 45 -11.00 -14.63 -11.11
CA ALA A 45 -12.16 -14.15 -10.33
C ALA A 45 -12.90 -13.00 -11.02
N THR A 46 -12.18 -12.12 -11.74
CA THR A 46 -12.77 -10.90 -12.34
C THR A 46 -13.11 -11.03 -13.82
N THR A 47 -12.39 -11.88 -14.57
CA THR A 47 -12.51 -12.00 -16.04
C THR A 47 -12.72 -13.43 -16.54
N GLY A 48 -12.57 -14.43 -15.69
CA GLY A 48 -12.57 -15.85 -16.07
C GLY A 48 -11.30 -16.33 -16.78
N LYS A 49 -10.27 -15.48 -16.94
CA LYS A 49 -8.98 -15.80 -17.59
C LYS A 49 -7.84 -15.69 -16.58
N SER A 50 -6.79 -16.49 -16.75
CA SER A 50 -5.60 -16.41 -15.88
C SER A 50 -4.66 -15.24 -16.23
N GLU A 51 -4.73 -14.73 -17.45
CA GLU A 51 -3.89 -13.64 -17.95
C GLU A 51 -4.49 -12.28 -17.61
N SER A 52 -3.63 -11.27 -17.42
CA SER A 52 -4.06 -9.88 -17.34
C SER A 52 -4.57 -9.36 -18.68
N ALA A 53 -5.19 -8.18 -18.71
CA ALA A 53 -5.56 -7.50 -19.95
C ALA A 53 -4.32 -7.18 -20.83
N LEU A 54 -3.14 -7.07 -20.22
CA LEU A 54 -1.89 -6.83 -20.95
C LEU A 54 -1.25 -8.13 -21.46
N GLY A 55 -1.49 -9.27 -20.82
CA GLY A 55 -0.94 -10.56 -21.22
C GLY A 55 -0.57 -11.48 -20.05
N TYR A 56 0.44 -12.30 -20.28
CA TYR A 56 0.89 -13.36 -19.36
C TYR A 56 1.31 -12.85 -17.98
N VAL A 57 0.87 -13.54 -16.92
CA VAL A 57 1.26 -13.33 -15.53
C VAL A 57 1.55 -14.69 -14.87
N SER A 58 2.28 -14.68 -13.75
CA SER A 58 2.58 -15.91 -12.98
C SER A 58 2.62 -15.61 -11.49
N SER A 59 1.73 -16.24 -10.72
CA SER A 59 1.57 -16.02 -9.28
C SER A 59 1.17 -17.29 -8.50
N PRO A 60 1.82 -18.46 -8.73
CA PRO A 60 1.34 -19.75 -8.21
C PRO A 60 1.26 -19.81 -6.69
N ASN A 61 2.14 -19.15 -5.94
CA ASN A 61 2.14 -19.15 -4.48
C ASN A 61 1.02 -18.28 -3.91
N ILE A 62 0.81 -17.10 -4.51
CA ILE A 62 -0.26 -16.18 -4.12
C ILE A 62 -1.61 -16.78 -4.52
N ASP A 63 -1.71 -17.44 -5.68
CA ASP A 63 -2.93 -18.13 -6.13
C ASP A 63 -3.30 -19.27 -5.17
N LYS A 64 -2.31 -20.05 -4.70
CA LYS A 64 -2.50 -21.04 -3.64
C LYS A 64 -3.01 -20.38 -2.36
N LEU A 65 -2.42 -19.26 -1.94
CA LEU A 65 -2.85 -18.51 -0.76
C LEU A 65 -4.31 -18.04 -0.91
N ALA A 66 -4.68 -17.49 -2.05
CA ALA A 66 -6.06 -17.07 -2.35
C ALA A 66 -7.05 -18.24 -2.29
N SER A 67 -6.66 -19.41 -2.79
CA SER A 67 -7.50 -20.62 -2.72
C SER A 67 -7.73 -21.14 -1.29
N GLU A 68 -6.84 -20.82 -0.37
CA GLU A 68 -6.96 -21.20 1.04
C GLU A 68 -7.82 -20.24 1.88
N GLY A 69 -8.28 -19.12 1.34
CA GLY A 69 -9.02 -18.11 2.07
C GLY A 69 -10.00 -17.33 1.21
N ALA A 70 -10.12 -16.05 1.48
CA ALA A 70 -10.95 -15.10 0.75
C ALA A 70 -10.09 -14.12 -0.03
N ILE A 71 -10.46 -13.84 -1.29
CA ILE A 71 -9.90 -12.76 -2.10
C ILE A 71 -10.94 -11.66 -2.30
N PHE A 72 -10.60 -10.42 -1.91
CA PHE A 72 -11.38 -9.21 -2.13
C PHE A 72 -10.88 -8.54 -3.41
N VAL A 73 -11.65 -8.64 -4.49
CA VAL A 73 -11.23 -8.19 -5.82
C VAL A 73 -11.50 -6.70 -6.09
N ASN A 74 -12.26 -6.03 -5.23
CA ASN A 74 -12.55 -4.60 -5.30
C ASN A 74 -11.99 -3.86 -4.09
N ALA A 75 -10.69 -4.01 -3.84
CA ALA A 75 -9.99 -3.32 -2.77
C ALA A 75 -9.31 -2.06 -3.31
N TYR A 76 -9.48 -0.93 -2.61
CA TYR A 76 -8.99 0.36 -3.06
C TYR A 76 -8.16 1.07 -1.99
N THR A 77 -7.06 1.68 -2.42
CA THR A 77 -6.28 2.57 -1.56
C THR A 77 -7.02 3.89 -1.34
N ASN A 78 -6.78 4.50 -0.18
CA ASN A 78 -7.32 5.82 0.14
C ASN A 78 -6.39 6.96 -0.30
N SER A 79 -5.21 6.60 -0.82
CA SER A 79 -4.30 7.52 -1.48
C SER A 79 -3.34 6.76 -2.39
N PRO A 80 -3.23 7.09 -3.70
CA PRO A 80 -2.34 6.37 -4.62
C PRO A 80 -0.88 6.77 -4.47
N ALA A 81 -0.34 6.65 -3.27
CA ALA A 81 1.07 6.86 -2.92
C ALA A 81 1.43 6.08 -1.65
N CYS A 82 2.67 5.58 -1.58
CA CYS A 82 3.13 4.65 -0.54
C CYS A 82 2.86 5.17 0.89
N GLY A 83 3.39 6.37 1.24
CA GLY A 83 3.28 6.91 2.59
C GLY A 83 1.84 7.07 3.08
N PRO A 84 0.99 7.86 2.41
CA PRO A 84 -0.39 8.07 2.87
C PRO A 84 -1.25 6.81 2.78
N SER A 85 -1.03 5.93 1.80
CA SER A 85 -1.70 4.63 1.75
C SER A 85 -1.36 3.76 2.98
N ARG A 86 -0.06 3.57 3.24
CA ARG A 86 0.41 2.77 4.39
C ARG A 86 0.04 3.42 5.73
N GLY A 87 0.02 4.76 5.78
CA GLY A 87 -0.51 5.50 6.92
C GLY A 87 -1.99 5.20 7.19
N SER A 88 -2.82 5.17 6.14
CA SER A 88 -4.23 4.80 6.26
C SER A 88 -4.42 3.35 6.73
N MET A 89 -3.64 2.40 6.18
CA MET A 89 -3.65 1.01 6.62
C MET A 89 -3.25 0.86 8.10
N ALA A 90 -2.22 1.59 8.54
CA ALA A 90 -1.70 1.49 9.90
C ALA A 90 -2.62 2.12 10.94
N THR A 91 -3.34 3.18 10.58
CA THR A 91 -4.19 3.96 11.49
C THR A 91 -5.67 3.62 11.41
N GLY A 92 -6.13 3.04 10.29
CA GLY A 92 -7.54 2.86 9.99
C GLY A 92 -8.28 4.18 9.72
N ARG A 93 -7.56 5.23 9.28
CA ARG A 93 -8.10 6.60 9.09
C ARG A 93 -7.79 7.12 7.70
N TYR A 94 -8.72 7.89 7.16
CA TYR A 94 -8.54 8.53 5.86
C TYR A 94 -7.45 9.62 5.87
N PRO A 95 -6.77 9.85 4.72
CA PRO A 95 -5.73 10.88 4.61
C PRO A 95 -6.21 12.29 4.97
N PHE A 96 -7.43 12.64 4.61
CA PHE A 96 -8.01 13.95 4.92
C PHE A 96 -8.37 14.14 6.41
N ARG A 97 -8.44 13.05 7.19
CA ARG A 97 -8.61 13.10 8.64
C ARG A 97 -7.29 13.15 9.39
N THR A 98 -6.23 12.55 8.83
CA THR A 98 -4.91 12.49 9.46
C THR A 98 -3.98 13.60 8.99
N GLY A 99 -4.32 14.31 7.92
CA GLY A 99 -3.39 15.23 7.24
C GLY A 99 -2.24 14.54 6.52
N HIS A 100 -2.33 13.23 6.30
CA HIS A 100 -1.28 12.45 5.65
C HIS A 100 -1.52 12.35 4.14
N PHE A 101 -1.22 13.42 3.41
CA PHE A 101 -1.49 13.54 1.97
C PHE A 101 -0.30 13.21 1.07
N GLY A 102 0.89 13.01 1.63
CA GLY A 102 2.13 12.78 0.90
C GLY A 102 3.09 11.90 1.69
N PHE A 103 4.39 11.99 1.39
CA PHE A 103 5.42 11.15 2.02
C PHE A 103 5.80 11.55 3.45
N GLN A 104 5.15 12.55 4.02
CA GLN A 104 5.35 12.98 5.41
C GLN A 104 4.02 13.45 5.98
N LEU A 105 3.86 13.31 7.30
CA LEU A 105 2.76 13.95 7.99
C LEU A 105 2.85 15.47 7.83
N THR A 106 1.76 16.10 7.53
CA THR A 106 1.70 17.56 7.32
C THR A 106 2.16 18.33 8.56
N HIS A 107 1.74 17.90 9.72
CA HIS A 107 2.08 18.49 11.03
C HIS A 107 3.36 17.91 11.65
N GLN A 108 3.96 16.90 11.04
CA GLN A 108 5.16 16.20 11.56
C GLN A 108 5.07 15.76 13.03
N ASN A 109 3.86 15.53 13.52
CA ASN A 109 3.59 15.07 14.88
C ASN A 109 2.74 13.79 14.85
N PRO A 110 3.31 12.62 15.21
CA PRO A 110 2.60 11.34 15.19
C PRO A 110 1.43 11.27 16.18
N ASP A 111 1.37 12.16 17.18
CA ASP A 111 0.30 12.15 18.18
C ASP A 111 -1.08 12.39 17.54
N PHE A 112 -1.16 13.05 16.38
CA PHE A 112 -2.41 13.25 15.63
C PHE A 112 -2.96 11.97 15.00
N VAL A 113 -2.11 10.97 14.77
CA VAL A 113 -2.47 9.76 14.02
C VAL A 113 -2.31 8.48 14.84
N THR A 114 -1.84 8.57 16.07
CA THR A 114 -1.76 7.43 17.00
C THR A 114 -3.07 7.29 17.79
N PRO A 115 -3.37 6.08 18.31
CA PRO A 115 -2.60 4.87 18.11
C PRO A 115 -2.76 4.28 16.72
N THR A 116 -1.69 3.62 16.22
CA THR A 116 -1.80 2.65 15.12
C THR A 116 -2.33 1.33 15.65
N PHE A 117 -2.77 0.44 14.74
CA PHE A 117 -3.20 -0.89 15.18
C PHE A 117 -2.07 -1.67 15.87
N SER A 118 -0.81 -1.51 15.44
CA SER A 118 0.33 -2.19 16.06
C SER A 118 0.58 -1.74 17.51
N GLN A 119 0.47 -0.45 17.79
CA GLN A 119 0.53 0.09 19.15
C GLN A 119 -0.62 -0.40 20.03
N THR A 120 -1.82 -0.52 19.47
CA THR A 120 -2.98 -1.11 20.17
C THR A 120 -2.71 -2.58 20.48
N LEU A 121 -2.19 -3.35 19.53
CA LEU A 121 -1.84 -4.75 19.74
C LEU A 121 -0.75 -4.95 20.79
N GLN A 122 0.24 -4.05 20.89
CA GLN A 122 1.23 -4.10 21.97
C GLN A 122 0.57 -4.00 23.36
N LYS A 123 -0.41 -3.10 23.51
CA LYS A 123 -1.21 -2.97 24.75
C LYS A 123 -2.04 -4.23 25.03
N GLU A 124 -2.44 -4.93 23.98
CA GLU A 124 -3.16 -6.21 24.04
C GLU A 124 -2.25 -7.44 24.24
N GLY A 125 -0.96 -7.21 24.47
CA GLY A 125 0.02 -8.25 24.80
C GLY A 125 0.70 -8.93 23.61
N TYR A 126 0.51 -8.44 22.40
CA TYR A 126 1.25 -8.92 21.23
C TYR A 126 2.70 -8.46 21.25
N THR A 127 3.58 -9.30 20.71
CA THR A 127 4.86 -8.85 20.22
C THR A 127 4.65 -8.39 18.76
N THR A 128 5.06 -7.16 18.43
CA THR A 128 4.94 -6.61 17.09
C THR A 128 6.30 -6.54 16.42
N ALA A 129 6.39 -7.02 15.18
CA ALA A 129 7.61 -7.04 14.41
C ALA A 129 7.38 -6.47 12.99
N ALA A 130 8.37 -5.77 12.45
CA ALA A 130 8.35 -5.28 11.07
C ALA A 130 9.60 -5.72 10.33
N PHE A 131 9.43 -6.25 9.13
CA PHE A 131 10.50 -6.65 8.21
C PHE A 131 10.28 -5.96 6.88
N GLY A 132 11.31 -5.25 6.42
CA GLY A 132 11.31 -4.58 5.13
C GLY A 132 10.61 -3.22 5.12
N LYS A 133 9.91 -2.92 4.03
CA LYS A 133 9.32 -1.61 3.77
C LYS A 133 8.08 -1.34 4.62
N GLU A 134 8.22 -0.52 5.63
CA GLU A 134 7.10 -0.08 6.46
C GLU A 134 6.48 1.24 5.93
N ASP A 135 7.29 2.24 5.68
CA ASP A 135 7.03 3.51 5.00
C ASP A 135 5.66 4.18 5.31
N SER A 136 5.10 3.99 6.52
CA SER A 136 3.90 4.73 6.94
C SER A 136 4.21 6.21 7.21
N TYR A 137 5.49 6.56 7.35
CA TYR A 137 5.98 7.91 7.69
C TYR A 137 5.36 8.52 8.96
N ILE A 138 4.87 7.67 9.85
CA ILE A 138 4.33 8.08 11.14
C ILE A 138 5.48 8.14 12.15
N PHE A 139 6.22 9.23 12.12
CA PHE A 139 7.35 9.48 13.01
C PHE A 139 7.50 10.96 13.29
N ARG A 140 8.16 11.29 14.39
CA ARG A 140 8.51 12.66 14.76
C ARG A 140 9.88 13.01 14.18
N TRP A 141 9.97 14.11 13.45
CA TRP A 141 11.23 14.64 12.98
C TRP A 141 11.72 15.77 13.89
N GLY A 142 12.97 15.69 14.36
CA GLY A 142 13.60 16.74 15.16
C GLY A 142 14.88 17.27 14.51
N PRO A 143 15.10 18.59 14.46
CA PRO A 143 16.35 19.16 13.98
C PRO A 143 17.55 18.59 14.73
N GLY A 144 18.52 18.01 14.02
CA GLY A 144 19.73 17.40 14.60
C GLY A 144 19.54 16.04 15.25
N GLN A 145 18.31 15.52 15.33
CA GLN A 145 18.03 14.21 15.94
C GLN A 145 17.55 13.17 14.92
N GLY A 146 17.23 13.57 13.70
CA GLY A 146 16.68 12.68 12.68
C GLY A 146 15.25 12.26 12.95
N PHE A 147 14.86 11.10 12.41
CA PHE A 147 13.53 10.54 12.56
C PHE A 147 13.43 9.75 13.87
N HIS A 148 12.43 10.07 14.71
CA HIS A 148 12.10 9.30 15.88
C HIS A 148 10.94 8.36 15.57
N ASP A 149 11.17 7.05 15.70
CA ASP A 149 10.12 6.04 15.59
C ASP A 149 9.05 6.31 16.66
N ALA A 150 7.79 6.26 16.25
CA ALA A 150 6.66 6.39 17.17
C ALA A 150 6.39 5.12 18.01
N GLY A 151 7.29 4.13 17.99
CA GLY A 151 7.17 2.91 18.78
C GLY A 151 6.14 1.91 18.21
N HIS A 152 6.01 1.86 16.89
CA HIS A 152 5.02 0.98 16.24
C HIS A 152 5.36 -0.50 16.40
N TYR A 153 6.64 -0.87 16.43
CA TYR A 153 7.09 -2.26 16.45
C TYR A 153 8.15 -2.49 17.53
N ASN A 154 8.01 -3.61 18.26
CA ASN A 154 9.00 -4.04 19.25
C ASN A 154 10.29 -4.55 18.60
N TYR A 155 10.18 -5.18 17.43
CA TYR A 155 11.30 -5.67 16.61
C TYR A 155 11.20 -5.07 15.22
N LYS A 156 12.31 -4.53 14.70
CA LYS A 156 12.31 -3.88 13.39
C LYS A 156 13.60 -4.18 12.64
N VAL A 157 13.46 -4.68 11.42
CA VAL A 157 14.51 -4.71 10.41
C VAL A 157 14.19 -3.58 9.44
N HIS A 158 14.84 -2.45 9.64
CA HIS A 158 14.65 -1.31 8.74
C HIS A 158 15.42 -1.54 7.46
N PHE A 159 14.70 -1.87 6.46
CA PHE A 159 15.05 -2.36 5.19
C PHE A 159 16.26 -1.68 4.51
N LYS A 160 16.15 -0.45 4.04
CA LYS A 160 17.23 0.20 3.29
C LYS A 160 18.43 0.59 4.13
N HIS A 161 18.18 1.09 5.32
CA HIS A 161 19.24 1.66 6.13
C HIS A 161 20.08 0.60 6.85
N ASP A 162 19.46 -0.47 7.31
CA ASP A 162 20.16 -1.53 8.03
C ASP A 162 20.88 -2.48 7.07
N LEU A 163 20.23 -2.92 6.00
CA LEU A 163 20.81 -3.87 5.06
C LEU A 163 21.90 -3.22 4.20
N GLN A 164 21.61 -2.11 3.54
CA GLN A 164 22.59 -1.43 2.66
C GLN A 164 23.80 -0.90 3.43
N LYS A 165 23.60 -0.39 4.64
CA LYS A 165 24.69 0.09 5.51
C LYS A 165 25.69 -1.01 5.85
N ASN A 166 25.27 -2.25 5.84
CA ASN A 166 26.08 -3.43 6.13
C ASN A 166 26.47 -4.22 4.86
N GLY A 167 26.37 -3.61 3.69
CA GLY A 167 26.80 -4.23 2.43
C GLY A 167 25.83 -5.29 1.90
N VAL A 168 24.58 -5.27 2.37
CA VAL A 168 23.51 -6.16 1.90
C VAL A 168 22.54 -5.35 1.06
N GLY A 169 22.35 -5.74 -0.18
CA GLY A 169 21.45 -5.06 -1.11
C GLY A 169 21.94 -5.23 -2.55
N ASP A 170 21.08 -4.98 -3.51
CA ASP A 170 21.36 -5.14 -4.93
C ASP A 170 21.66 -3.80 -5.61
N PHE A 171 20.61 -3.02 -5.87
CA PHE A 171 20.71 -1.72 -6.53
C PHE A 171 19.93 -0.68 -5.70
N TRP A 172 20.55 0.45 -5.37
CA TRP A 172 19.86 1.51 -4.63
C TRP A 172 20.39 2.91 -4.92
N THR A 173 19.57 3.88 -4.68
CA THR A 173 19.87 5.30 -4.84
C THR A 173 19.86 6.00 -3.49
N GLN A 174 20.87 6.80 -3.19
CA GLN A 174 20.92 7.57 -1.95
C GLN A 174 21.58 8.94 -2.12
N PRO A 175 21.23 9.91 -1.23
CA PRO A 175 21.95 11.17 -1.16
C PRO A 175 23.43 10.97 -0.84
N ALA A 176 24.29 11.70 -1.54
CA ALA A 176 25.72 11.73 -1.27
C ALA A 176 26.04 12.94 -0.40
N TYR A 177 26.88 12.75 0.61
CA TYR A 177 27.28 13.81 1.53
C TYR A 177 28.79 14.08 1.44
N LYS A 178 29.19 15.32 1.71
CA LYS A 178 30.60 15.68 1.87
C LYS A 178 31.15 14.95 3.09
N LYS A 179 32.32 14.33 2.95
CA LYS A 179 32.99 13.58 4.04
C LYS A 179 33.08 14.47 5.32
N GLY A 180 32.58 13.95 6.43
CA GLY A 180 32.56 14.64 7.73
C GLY A 180 31.55 15.80 7.83
N SER A 181 30.54 15.85 6.96
CA SER A 181 29.54 16.92 6.92
C SER A 181 28.19 16.40 6.46
N TRP A 182 27.10 17.04 6.88
CA TRP A 182 25.74 16.83 6.37
C TRP A 182 25.45 17.61 5.08
N LYS A 183 26.45 18.27 4.47
CA LYS A 183 26.26 18.97 3.21
C LYS A 183 26.04 17.94 2.10
N ASN A 184 24.81 17.90 1.55
CA ASN A 184 24.44 17.07 0.43
C ASN A 184 25.15 17.54 -0.84
N THR A 185 25.92 16.67 -1.48
CA THR A 185 26.68 16.93 -2.71
C THR A 185 25.97 16.45 -3.97
N GLY A 186 24.91 15.66 -3.84
CA GLY A 186 24.19 15.09 -4.97
C GLY A 186 23.47 13.80 -4.63
N THR A 187 23.23 12.99 -5.65
CA THR A 187 22.65 11.66 -5.54
C THR A 187 23.55 10.65 -6.26
N LYS A 188 23.78 9.52 -5.61
CA LYS A 188 24.52 8.38 -6.18
C LYS A 188 23.65 7.16 -6.33
N GLU A 189 23.90 6.38 -7.34
CA GLU A 189 23.47 4.99 -7.44
C GLU A 189 24.61 4.09 -6.94
N HIS A 190 24.21 3.02 -6.27
CA HIS A 190 25.08 1.99 -5.74
C HIS A 190 24.63 0.64 -6.29
N ILE A 191 25.58 -0.19 -6.68
CA ILE A 191 25.36 -1.51 -7.24
C ILE A 191 26.25 -2.48 -6.49
N LEU A 192 25.66 -3.56 -5.98
CA LEU A 192 26.36 -4.71 -5.47
C LEU A 192 26.22 -5.84 -6.50
N LYS A 193 27.33 -6.37 -6.98
CA LYS A 193 27.35 -7.51 -7.91
C LYS A 193 27.48 -8.85 -7.19
N SER A 194 27.13 -9.92 -7.88
CA SER A 194 27.19 -11.29 -7.36
C SER A 194 28.58 -11.76 -6.95
N ASP A 195 29.65 -11.15 -7.49
CA ASP A 195 31.03 -11.37 -7.10
C ASP A 195 31.44 -10.63 -5.81
N GLY A 196 30.51 -9.90 -5.18
CA GLY A 196 30.74 -9.10 -3.98
C GLY A 196 31.32 -7.72 -4.24
N THR A 197 31.61 -7.34 -5.48
CA THR A 197 32.11 -6.00 -5.79
C THR A 197 30.99 -4.96 -5.68
N SER A 198 31.31 -3.81 -5.07
CA SER A 198 30.40 -2.69 -4.92
C SER A 198 30.90 -1.49 -5.74
N HIS A 199 29.98 -0.91 -6.50
CA HIS A 199 30.22 0.24 -7.35
C HIS A 199 29.29 1.39 -6.99
N ALA A 200 29.79 2.63 -7.15
CA ALA A 200 28.97 3.82 -6.95
C ALA A 200 29.36 4.92 -7.92
N TYR A 201 28.37 5.66 -8.43
CA TYR A 201 28.56 6.80 -9.31
C TYR A 201 27.48 7.85 -9.09
N TYR A 202 27.81 9.13 -9.40
CA TYR A 202 26.85 10.21 -9.32
C TYR A 202 25.88 10.17 -10.51
N ILE A 203 24.58 10.25 -10.21
CA ILE A 203 23.51 10.49 -11.22
C ILE A 203 23.02 11.94 -11.19
N LYS A 204 23.31 12.68 -10.11
CA LYS A 204 22.99 14.10 -9.96
C LYS A 204 23.96 14.73 -8.99
N LYS A 205 24.47 15.93 -9.33
CA LYS A 205 25.26 16.78 -8.43
C LYS A 205 24.46 18.02 -8.04
N LYS A 206 24.71 18.53 -6.82
CA LYS A 206 24.13 19.80 -6.35
C LYS A 206 24.90 20.99 -6.92
N GLU A 207 26.22 20.83 -7.10
CA GLU A 207 27.12 21.84 -7.63
C GLU A 207 28.00 21.19 -8.71
N GLY A 208 28.19 21.87 -9.84
CA GLY A 208 28.97 21.39 -10.98
C GLY A 208 28.28 20.30 -11.80
N THR A 209 29.03 19.71 -12.74
CA THR A 209 28.58 18.65 -13.64
C THR A 209 29.01 17.26 -13.14
N ILE A 210 28.30 16.22 -13.58
CA ILE A 210 28.71 14.83 -13.37
C ILE A 210 30.02 14.60 -14.15
N SER A 211 30.96 13.88 -13.56
CA SER A 211 32.24 13.59 -14.21
C SER A 211 32.10 12.61 -15.38
N ASN A 212 32.99 12.69 -16.36
CA ASN A 212 33.03 11.72 -17.47
C ASN A 212 33.22 10.27 -16.97
N GLU A 213 33.95 10.09 -15.86
CA GLU A 213 34.10 8.78 -15.22
C GLU A 213 32.75 8.24 -14.67
N ASP A 214 31.99 9.07 -13.97
CA ASP A 214 30.66 8.68 -13.47
C ASP A 214 29.70 8.38 -14.63
N ILE A 215 29.74 9.19 -15.70
CA ILE A 215 28.92 8.96 -16.90
C ILE A 215 29.31 7.62 -17.55
N ALA A 216 30.60 7.35 -17.72
CA ALA A 216 31.09 6.10 -18.31
C ALA A 216 30.65 4.87 -17.46
N LYS A 217 30.79 4.96 -16.13
CA LYS A 217 30.31 3.91 -15.21
C LYS A 217 28.83 3.68 -15.36
N LYS A 218 28.01 4.75 -15.32
CA LYS A 218 26.56 4.65 -15.51
C LYS A 218 26.21 3.95 -16.82
N THR A 219 26.80 4.38 -17.94
CA THR A 219 26.55 3.79 -19.26
C THR A 219 26.94 2.31 -19.30
N ALA A 220 28.09 1.94 -18.73
CA ALA A 220 28.53 0.55 -18.68
C ALA A 220 27.54 -0.35 -17.93
N PHE A 221 27.01 0.11 -16.77
CA PHE A 221 25.99 -0.63 -16.01
C PHE A 221 24.64 -0.69 -16.72
N GLU A 222 24.23 0.39 -17.37
CA GLU A 222 22.99 0.40 -18.16
C GLU A 222 23.06 -0.62 -19.32
N GLN A 223 24.21 -0.75 -19.96
CA GLN A 223 24.41 -1.76 -21.00
C GLN A 223 24.51 -3.19 -20.43
N GLU A 224 25.25 -3.38 -19.34
CA GLU A 224 25.46 -4.70 -18.72
C GLU A 224 24.16 -5.33 -18.21
N PHE A 225 23.30 -4.53 -17.60
CA PHE A 225 22.05 -4.99 -16.97
C PHE A 225 20.79 -4.62 -17.78
N GLU A 226 20.94 -4.16 -19.02
CA GLU A 226 19.83 -3.75 -19.91
C GLU A 226 18.87 -2.76 -19.22
N ILE A 227 19.43 -1.79 -18.47
CA ILE A 227 18.63 -0.84 -17.66
C ILE A 227 17.80 0.07 -18.56
N LEU A 228 16.49 0.04 -18.37
CA LEU A 228 15.54 0.95 -18.99
C LEU A 228 15.13 2.05 -18.01
N ARG A 229 15.34 3.32 -18.40
CA ARG A 229 14.94 4.47 -17.57
C ARG A 229 13.71 5.17 -18.11
N SER A 230 12.89 5.62 -17.19
CA SER A 230 11.87 6.60 -17.50
C SER A 230 12.47 7.99 -17.63
N TYR A 231 12.09 8.67 -18.69
CA TYR A 231 12.49 10.06 -18.96
C TYR A 231 11.35 11.02 -18.62
N THR A 232 10.66 10.79 -17.51
CA THR A 232 9.61 11.69 -17.08
C THR A 232 10.19 12.98 -16.49
N ARG A 233 9.43 14.05 -16.58
CA ARG A 233 9.79 15.32 -15.94
C ARG A 233 9.82 15.22 -14.42
N TYR A 234 9.11 14.27 -13.85
CA TYR A 234 9.02 14.08 -12.39
C TYR A 234 10.27 13.40 -11.84
N ASN A 235 10.78 12.37 -12.51
CA ASN A 235 11.97 11.64 -12.09
C ASN A 235 12.70 11.04 -13.29
N GLU A 236 13.76 11.72 -13.74
CA GLU A 236 14.57 11.33 -14.89
C GLU A 236 15.39 10.04 -14.68
N ASN A 237 15.47 9.57 -13.45
CA ASN A 237 16.30 8.41 -13.09
C ASN A 237 15.46 7.23 -12.59
N LEU A 238 14.18 7.22 -12.87
CA LEU A 238 13.30 6.11 -12.51
C LEU A 238 13.65 4.90 -13.39
N ILE A 239 14.07 3.80 -12.79
CA ILE A 239 14.36 2.55 -13.50
C ILE A 239 13.09 1.73 -13.56
N ILE A 240 12.63 1.46 -14.78
CA ILE A 240 11.37 0.76 -15.06
C ILE A 240 11.57 -0.60 -15.75
N GLY A 241 12.82 -1.00 -15.95
CA GLY A 241 13.21 -2.30 -16.48
C GLY A 241 14.71 -2.53 -16.42
N GLY A 242 15.12 -3.76 -16.51
CA GLY A 242 16.51 -4.21 -16.47
C GLY A 242 16.67 -5.53 -15.73
N GLU A 243 17.90 -6.06 -15.70
CA GLU A 243 18.26 -7.26 -14.97
C GLU A 243 18.83 -6.88 -13.59
N ASN A 244 18.42 -7.61 -12.55
CA ASN A 244 19.02 -7.43 -11.22
C ASN A 244 20.48 -7.88 -11.21
N PRO A 245 21.40 -7.11 -10.63
CA PRO A 245 22.82 -7.50 -10.54
C PRO A 245 23.08 -8.73 -9.65
N LEU A 246 22.07 -9.15 -8.87
CA LEU A 246 22.14 -10.30 -7.96
C LEU A 246 21.12 -11.39 -8.35
N PRO A 247 21.43 -12.68 -8.07
CA PRO A 247 20.46 -13.75 -8.22
C PRO A 247 19.29 -13.61 -7.21
N ALA A 248 18.18 -14.28 -7.48
CA ALA A 248 16.92 -14.11 -6.75
C ALA A 248 17.04 -14.24 -5.22
N ASN A 249 17.85 -15.16 -4.73
CA ASN A 249 18.04 -15.40 -3.29
C ASN A 249 18.97 -14.37 -2.60
N GLN A 250 19.55 -13.44 -3.33
CA GLN A 250 20.47 -12.42 -2.81
C GLN A 250 19.92 -11.01 -2.92
N THR A 251 18.76 -10.83 -3.58
CA THR A 251 18.10 -9.52 -3.67
C THR A 251 17.74 -9.00 -2.28
N ILE A 252 17.51 -7.69 -2.21
CA ILE A 252 17.17 -7.06 -0.94
C ILE A 252 15.88 -7.62 -0.33
N ASP A 253 14.86 -7.90 -1.14
CA ASP A 253 13.61 -8.49 -0.67
C ASP A 253 13.80 -9.96 -0.22
N ALA A 254 14.66 -10.72 -0.90
CA ALA A 254 15.03 -12.06 -0.44
C ALA A 254 15.72 -12.03 0.94
N LYS A 255 16.60 -11.05 1.18
CA LYS A 255 17.26 -10.89 2.48
C LYS A 255 16.29 -10.47 3.59
N ILE A 256 15.24 -9.75 3.26
CA ILE A 256 14.13 -9.46 4.20
C ILE A 256 13.41 -10.74 4.61
N VAL A 257 13.10 -11.61 3.65
CA VAL A 257 12.47 -12.91 3.93
C VAL A 257 13.42 -13.82 4.72
N ASP A 258 14.70 -13.84 4.41
CA ASP A 258 15.72 -14.57 5.19
C ASP A 258 15.73 -14.12 6.66
N GLU A 259 15.67 -12.80 6.94
CA GLU A 259 15.59 -12.27 8.30
C GLU A 259 14.31 -12.70 9.02
N LEU A 260 13.17 -12.70 8.33
CA LEU A 260 11.92 -13.21 8.89
C LEU A 260 12.07 -14.71 9.25
N LYS A 261 12.63 -15.52 8.35
CA LYS A 261 12.86 -16.96 8.57
C LYS A 261 13.78 -17.19 9.77
N LEU A 262 14.88 -16.44 9.88
CA LEU A 262 15.79 -16.49 11.04
C LEU A 262 15.09 -16.13 12.34
N TYR A 263 14.31 -15.04 12.36
CA TYR A 263 13.55 -14.59 13.53
C TYR A 263 12.56 -15.65 14.02
N LEU A 264 11.86 -16.32 13.11
CA LEU A 264 10.89 -17.38 13.43
C LEU A 264 11.56 -18.70 13.86
N ALA A 265 12.69 -19.05 13.24
CA ALA A 265 13.43 -20.29 13.54
C ALA A 265 14.06 -20.30 14.93
N HIS A 266 14.58 -19.14 15.38
CA HIS A 266 15.32 -18.99 16.65
C HIS A 266 14.44 -18.52 17.80
N SER A 267 13.29 -19.20 18.00
CA SER A 267 12.35 -18.85 19.08
C SER A 267 13.03 -18.74 20.44
N ASN A 268 12.96 -17.55 21.07
CA ASN A 268 13.59 -17.19 22.37
C ASN A 268 15.12 -17.43 22.45
N THR A 269 15.80 -17.61 21.32
CA THR A 269 17.24 -17.81 21.27
C THR A 269 17.91 -16.72 20.45
N GLU A 270 19.19 -16.48 20.71
CA GLU A 270 19.98 -15.55 19.92
C GLU A 270 20.33 -16.12 18.55
N PHE A 271 20.40 -15.26 17.56
CA PHE A 271 20.86 -15.56 16.21
C PHE A 271 21.66 -14.40 15.62
N LYS A 272 22.39 -14.69 14.55
CA LYS A 272 23.07 -13.67 13.74
C LYS A 272 22.18 -13.29 12.56
N THR A 273 21.94 -12.00 12.41
CA THR A 273 21.27 -11.42 11.24
C THR A 273 22.14 -11.55 9.98
N ASN A 274 21.55 -11.32 8.81
CA ASN A 274 22.29 -11.28 7.54
C ASN A 274 23.46 -10.28 7.53
N TRP A 275 23.41 -9.25 8.37
CA TRP A 275 24.50 -8.27 8.51
C TRP A 275 25.34 -8.46 9.79
N GLY A 276 25.28 -9.64 10.42
CA GLY A 276 26.14 -10.02 11.55
C GLY A 276 25.76 -9.50 12.92
N ALA A 277 24.67 -8.73 13.07
CA ALA A 277 24.19 -8.29 14.38
C ALA A 277 23.57 -9.46 15.16
N THR A 278 23.72 -9.45 16.50
CA THR A 278 23.04 -10.42 17.36
C THR A 278 21.63 -9.92 17.68
N ARG A 279 20.63 -10.77 17.50
CA ARG A 279 19.22 -10.52 17.79
C ARG A 279 18.61 -11.73 18.48
N THR A 280 17.46 -11.54 19.12
CA THR A 280 16.68 -12.64 19.72
C THR A 280 15.46 -12.91 18.86
N GLY A 281 15.16 -14.17 18.61
CA GLY A 281 14.02 -14.60 17.81
C GLY A 281 12.68 -14.48 18.54
N ALA A 282 11.61 -14.84 17.82
CA ALA A 282 10.24 -14.69 18.27
C ALA A 282 9.96 -15.43 19.59
N ASN A 283 9.17 -14.79 20.47
CA ASN A 283 8.71 -15.43 21.72
C ASN A 283 7.43 -16.24 21.46
N PRO A 284 7.47 -17.59 21.52
CA PRO A 284 6.30 -18.42 21.22
C PRO A 284 5.23 -18.39 22.32
N ASN A 285 5.53 -17.81 23.48
CA ASN A 285 4.58 -17.67 24.59
C ASN A 285 3.72 -16.40 24.51
N LYS A 286 3.97 -15.53 23.51
CA LYS A 286 3.18 -14.35 23.23
C LYS A 286 2.58 -14.44 21.82
N PRO A 287 1.38 -13.90 21.61
CA PRO A 287 0.88 -13.76 20.26
C PRO A 287 1.78 -12.79 19.48
N LEU A 288 2.01 -13.10 18.20
CA LEU A 288 2.93 -12.38 17.33
C LEU A 288 2.15 -11.68 16.21
N MET A 289 2.46 -10.41 15.98
CA MET A 289 2.01 -9.66 14.81
C MET A 289 3.23 -9.25 14.00
N ILE A 290 3.26 -9.64 12.73
CA ILE A 290 4.34 -9.32 11.79
C ILE A 290 3.79 -8.47 10.66
N ASN A 291 4.45 -7.34 10.40
CA ASN A 291 4.34 -6.61 9.14
C ASN A 291 5.54 -7.02 8.26
N LEU A 292 5.26 -7.62 7.11
CA LEU A 292 6.23 -7.95 6.08
C LEU A 292 5.99 -7.07 4.86
N GLY A 293 6.82 -6.05 4.69
CA GLY A 293 6.72 -5.11 3.59
C GLY A 293 7.79 -5.36 2.53
N PHE A 294 7.37 -5.61 1.30
CA PHE A 294 8.25 -5.76 0.16
C PHE A 294 8.45 -4.45 -0.58
N HIS A 295 9.58 -4.32 -1.26
CA HIS A 295 9.83 -3.24 -2.21
C HIS A 295 9.29 -3.54 -3.58
N LEU A 296 9.42 -4.79 -4.00
CA LEU A 296 8.95 -5.22 -5.31
C LEU A 296 7.43 -5.07 -5.47
N PRO A 297 6.98 -4.78 -6.68
CA PRO A 297 7.71 -4.42 -7.88
C PRO A 297 8.00 -2.92 -8.03
N HIS A 298 8.11 -2.16 -6.93
CA HIS A 298 8.48 -0.73 -6.97
C HIS A 298 9.83 -0.52 -7.68
N THR A 299 9.98 0.64 -8.29
CA THR A 299 11.25 1.05 -8.91
C THR A 299 12.41 1.15 -7.91
N PRO A 300 13.61 0.69 -8.28
CA PRO A 300 14.03 0.17 -9.58
C PRO A 300 13.40 -1.19 -9.89
N VAL A 301 12.74 -1.31 -11.05
CA VAL A 301 12.15 -2.58 -11.51
C VAL A 301 13.25 -3.43 -12.11
N LEU A 302 13.85 -4.30 -11.29
CA LEU A 302 14.99 -5.14 -11.65
C LEU A 302 14.71 -6.59 -11.23
N PRO A 303 13.95 -7.34 -12.02
CA PRO A 303 13.77 -8.76 -11.77
C PRO A 303 15.10 -9.52 -11.89
N PRO A 304 15.37 -10.52 -11.02
CA PRO A 304 16.48 -11.42 -11.19
C PRO A 304 16.41 -12.17 -12.52
N LYS A 305 17.58 -12.51 -13.07
CA LYS A 305 17.71 -13.11 -14.40
C LYS A 305 16.82 -14.33 -14.61
N GLU A 306 16.73 -15.23 -13.65
CA GLU A 306 15.94 -16.45 -13.72
C GLU A 306 14.42 -16.21 -13.87
N PHE A 307 13.91 -15.11 -13.33
CA PHE A 307 12.53 -14.67 -13.53
C PHE A 307 12.40 -13.91 -14.85
N ARG A 308 13.33 -13.00 -15.13
CA ARG A 308 13.32 -12.17 -16.33
C ARG A 308 13.31 -13.01 -17.61
N ASP A 309 14.12 -14.09 -17.68
CA ASP A 309 14.22 -14.97 -18.84
C ASP A 309 12.90 -15.66 -19.20
N VAL A 310 12.01 -15.91 -18.22
CA VAL A 310 10.67 -16.46 -18.47
C VAL A 310 9.76 -15.47 -19.20
N PHE A 311 9.89 -14.17 -18.87
CA PHE A 311 9.01 -13.13 -19.39
C PHE A 311 9.55 -12.42 -20.63
N LYS A 312 10.86 -12.42 -20.85
CA LYS A 312 11.55 -11.71 -21.95
C LYS A 312 11.00 -12.08 -23.35
N ASN A 313 10.49 -13.31 -23.51
CA ASN A 313 9.93 -13.79 -24.78
C ASN A 313 8.40 -13.69 -24.85
N LYS A 314 7.75 -13.07 -23.87
CA LYS A 314 6.29 -12.86 -23.88
C LYS A 314 5.97 -11.55 -24.61
N THR A 315 4.91 -11.55 -25.38
CA THR A 315 4.39 -10.34 -26.02
C THR A 315 3.20 -9.82 -25.23
N TYR A 316 3.20 -8.53 -24.94
CA TYR A 316 2.16 -7.85 -24.17
C TYR A 316 1.38 -6.85 -25.04
N ASN A 317 0.11 -6.69 -24.71
CA ASN A 317 -0.73 -5.64 -25.27
C ASN A 317 -0.31 -4.30 -24.67
N ILE A 318 0.29 -3.42 -25.46
CA ILE A 318 0.60 -2.06 -25.02
C ILE A 318 -0.72 -1.26 -24.99
N PRO A 319 -1.08 -0.63 -23.85
CA PRO A 319 -2.29 0.19 -23.79
C PRO A 319 -2.29 1.29 -24.84
N ALA A 320 -3.37 1.37 -25.62
CA ALA A 320 -3.55 2.44 -26.58
C ALA A 320 -3.93 3.74 -25.88
N PHE A 321 -3.28 4.83 -26.23
CA PHE A 321 -3.57 6.16 -25.74
C PHE A 321 -3.49 7.19 -26.87
N ASP A 322 -4.47 8.11 -26.93
CA ASP A 322 -4.48 9.26 -27.84
C ASP A 322 -4.39 10.54 -27.01
N GLU A 323 -3.37 11.36 -27.25
CA GLU A 323 -3.18 12.64 -26.55
C GLU A 323 -4.37 13.60 -26.70
N LYS A 324 -5.23 13.42 -27.69
CA LYS A 324 -6.49 14.16 -27.82
C LYS A 324 -7.43 13.95 -26.64
N GLU A 325 -7.31 12.83 -25.94
CA GLU A 325 -8.09 12.56 -24.71
C GLU A 325 -7.79 13.56 -23.61
N LEU A 326 -6.61 14.19 -23.65
CA LEU A 326 -6.20 15.23 -22.68
C LEU A 326 -6.89 16.58 -22.93
N LEU A 327 -7.43 16.82 -24.12
CA LEU A 327 -8.04 18.11 -24.45
C LEU A 327 -9.23 18.48 -23.54
N ASN A 328 -9.94 17.47 -23.05
CA ASN A 328 -11.09 17.62 -22.16
C ASN A 328 -10.74 17.37 -20.69
N GLN A 329 -9.45 17.18 -20.37
CA GLN A 329 -9.00 16.99 -18.99
C GLN A 329 -8.59 18.32 -18.35
N PRO A 330 -8.84 18.50 -17.04
CA PRO A 330 -8.45 19.71 -16.33
C PRO A 330 -6.93 19.80 -16.12
N PRO A 331 -6.42 21.00 -15.79
CA PRO A 331 -4.97 21.25 -15.65
C PRO A 331 -4.23 20.30 -14.72
N GLN A 332 -4.83 19.86 -13.61
CA GLN A 332 -4.19 18.87 -12.71
C GLN A 332 -3.94 17.53 -13.41
N ILE A 333 -4.92 17.04 -14.18
CA ILE A 333 -4.81 15.76 -14.92
C ILE A 333 -3.78 15.90 -16.05
N GLN A 334 -3.82 16.98 -16.82
CA GLN A 334 -2.80 17.25 -17.84
C GLN A 334 -1.39 17.32 -17.23
N ARG A 335 -1.26 17.83 -16.00
CA ARG A 335 0.01 17.87 -15.27
C ARG A 335 0.50 16.47 -14.88
N LEU A 336 -0.41 15.56 -14.48
CA LEU A 336 -0.05 14.15 -14.24
C LEU A 336 0.57 13.55 -15.49
N PHE A 337 -0.09 13.66 -16.64
CA PHE A 337 0.44 13.19 -17.91
C PHE A 337 1.83 13.78 -18.22
N LYS A 338 1.99 15.10 -18.16
CA LYS A 338 3.28 15.76 -18.42
C LYS A 338 4.43 15.29 -17.53
N ASN A 339 4.12 14.86 -16.31
CA ASN A 339 5.13 14.42 -15.34
C ASN A 339 5.40 12.92 -15.34
N LEU A 340 4.49 12.11 -15.90
CA LEU A 340 4.51 10.64 -15.81
C LEU A 340 4.35 9.99 -17.19
N ASN A 341 4.69 10.71 -18.25
CA ASN A 341 4.41 10.34 -19.63
C ASN A 341 5.14 9.05 -20.05
N PHE A 342 4.37 8.04 -20.46
CA PHE A 342 4.85 6.77 -20.99
C PHE A 342 5.02 6.79 -22.54
N SER A 343 4.48 7.80 -23.23
CA SER A 343 4.53 7.89 -24.69
C SER A 343 5.92 8.20 -25.24
N ASN A 344 6.85 8.67 -24.39
CA ASN A 344 8.25 8.93 -24.78
C ASN A 344 9.07 7.67 -25.05
N LEU A 345 8.57 6.49 -24.64
CA LEU A 345 9.23 5.21 -24.85
C LEU A 345 8.88 4.64 -26.24
N THR A 346 9.84 3.95 -26.87
CA THR A 346 9.58 3.17 -28.09
C THR A 346 8.66 1.97 -27.79
N PRO A 347 8.04 1.34 -28.80
CA PRO A 347 7.26 0.12 -28.58
C PRO A 347 8.05 -1.00 -27.91
N GLU A 348 9.33 -1.17 -28.23
CA GLU A 348 10.24 -2.16 -27.67
C GLU A 348 10.52 -1.86 -26.19
N GLU A 349 10.79 -0.61 -25.85
CA GLU A 349 10.98 -0.17 -24.47
C GLU A 349 9.71 -0.36 -23.62
N LYS A 350 8.53 -0.11 -24.19
CA LYS A 350 7.25 -0.38 -23.54
C LYS A 350 7.06 -1.88 -23.28
N GLN A 351 7.41 -2.73 -24.26
CA GLN A 351 7.40 -4.19 -24.08
C GLN A 351 8.32 -4.59 -22.95
N GLN A 352 9.57 -4.12 -22.93
CA GLN A 352 10.53 -4.41 -21.87
C GLN A 352 10.01 -3.97 -20.50
N ALA A 353 9.47 -2.76 -20.37
CA ALA A 353 8.93 -2.26 -19.11
C ALA A 353 7.82 -3.16 -18.56
N ILE A 354 6.90 -3.64 -19.43
CA ILE A 354 5.81 -4.53 -19.02
C ILE A 354 6.34 -5.92 -18.68
N GLN A 355 7.26 -6.47 -19.49
CA GLN A 355 7.89 -7.78 -19.27
C GLN A 355 8.63 -7.81 -17.92
N ASP A 356 9.49 -6.83 -17.68
CA ASP A 356 10.32 -6.75 -16.47
C ASP A 356 9.46 -6.48 -15.22
N TYR A 357 8.38 -5.70 -15.34
CA TYR A 357 7.44 -5.49 -14.26
C TYR A 357 6.75 -6.80 -13.83
N TYR A 358 6.17 -7.57 -14.76
CA TYR A 358 5.53 -8.84 -14.41
C TYR A 358 6.52 -9.93 -13.99
N ALA A 359 7.75 -9.93 -14.53
CA ALA A 359 8.83 -10.78 -14.04
C ALA A 359 9.19 -10.48 -12.58
N PHE A 360 9.19 -9.19 -12.20
CA PHE A 360 9.47 -8.78 -10.83
C PHE A 360 8.31 -9.12 -9.88
N CYS A 361 7.05 -9.05 -10.35
CA CYS A 361 5.90 -9.58 -9.60
C CYS A 361 6.03 -11.10 -9.36
N ALA A 362 6.46 -11.88 -10.35
CA ALA A 362 6.67 -13.33 -10.19
C ALA A 362 7.80 -13.67 -9.20
N HIS A 363 8.87 -12.88 -9.15
CA HIS A 363 9.88 -13.00 -8.09
C HIS A 363 9.25 -12.74 -6.71
N GLY A 364 8.40 -11.72 -6.59
CA GLY A 364 7.65 -11.43 -5.37
C GLY A 364 6.76 -12.57 -4.93
N ASP A 365 6.08 -13.21 -5.87
CA ASP A 365 5.26 -14.40 -5.60
C ASP A 365 6.07 -15.51 -4.93
N ALA A 366 7.26 -15.82 -5.45
CA ALA A 366 8.13 -16.84 -4.87
C ALA A 366 8.54 -16.49 -3.43
N LEU A 367 8.96 -15.26 -3.18
CA LEU A 367 9.37 -14.79 -1.85
C LEU A 367 8.20 -14.76 -0.85
N ILE A 368 7.00 -14.38 -1.30
CA ILE A 368 5.78 -14.44 -0.47
C ILE A 368 5.47 -15.88 -0.09
N GLY A 369 5.60 -16.82 -1.03
CA GLY A 369 5.45 -18.24 -0.77
C GLY A 369 6.35 -18.74 0.35
N GLU A 370 7.66 -18.42 0.29
CA GLU A 370 8.62 -18.77 1.33
C GLU A 370 8.27 -18.18 2.71
N ALA A 371 7.89 -16.91 2.75
CA ALA A 371 7.51 -16.23 3.98
C ALA A 371 6.25 -16.84 4.63
N VAL A 372 5.23 -17.12 3.83
CA VAL A 372 3.97 -17.74 4.27
C VAL A 372 4.22 -19.14 4.82
N GLU A 373 5.01 -19.97 4.13
CA GLU A 373 5.33 -21.33 4.60
C GLU A 373 6.15 -21.31 5.90
N ALA A 374 7.12 -20.39 6.03
CA ALA A 374 7.88 -20.23 7.27
C ALA A 374 6.97 -19.80 8.45
N PHE A 375 6.05 -18.87 8.21
CA PHE A 375 5.11 -18.42 9.24
C PHE A 375 4.13 -19.52 9.65
N LYS A 376 3.55 -20.25 8.69
CA LYS A 376 2.67 -21.40 8.97
C LYS A 376 3.40 -22.50 9.76
N ALA A 377 4.65 -22.80 9.38
CA ALA A 377 5.48 -23.77 10.08
C ALA A 377 5.74 -23.35 11.54
N TYR A 378 6.04 -22.07 11.78
CA TYR A 378 6.17 -21.52 13.14
C TYR A 378 4.89 -21.68 13.95
N CYS A 379 3.74 -21.33 13.39
CA CYS A 379 2.44 -21.45 14.06
C CYS A 379 2.11 -22.92 14.37
N LYS A 380 2.33 -23.83 13.43
CA LYS A 380 2.13 -25.28 13.61
C LYS A 380 3.02 -25.85 14.71
N LYS A 381 4.33 -25.53 14.70
CA LYS A 381 5.30 -25.96 15.73
C LYS A 381 4.85 -25.56 17.14
N ASN A 382 4.25 -24.38 17.28
CA ASN A 382 3.85 -23.80 18.57
C ASN A 382 2.37 -24.04 18.93
N ASN A 383 1.64 -24.83 18.12
CA ASN A 383 0.20 -25.07 18.27
C ASN A 383 -0.59 -23.76 18.44
N GLN A 384 -0.40 -22.83 17.49
CA GLN A 384 -1.01 -21.51 17.48
C GLN A 384 -1.88 -21.32 16.24
N GLN A 385 -3.03 -20.66 16.41
CA GLN A 385 -3.86 -20.20 15.31
C GLN A 385 -3.18 -19.01 14.60
N TYR A 386 -3.57 -18.76 13.35
CA TYR A 386 -3.05 -17.64 12.60
C TYR A 386 -4.08 -16.94 11.70
N LEU A 387 -3.80 -15.69 11.41
CA LEU A 387 -4.36 -14.91 10.33
C LEU A 387 -3.21 -14.48 9.41
N ILE A 388 -3.38 -14.65 8.10
CA ILE A 388 -2.53 -14.02 7.08
C ILE A 388 -3.41 -13.04 6.33
N LEU A 389 -2.98 -11.79 6.25
CA LEU A 389 -3.61 -10.73 5.47
C LEU A 389 -2.57 -10.24 4.47
N PHE A 390 -2.86 -10.37 3.18
CA PHE A 390 -1.99 -9.87 2.12
C PHE A 390 -2.68 -8.74 1.36
N THR A 391 -2.12 -7.55 1.45
CA THR A 391 -2.49 -6.38 0.65
C THR A 391 -1.65 -6.38 -0.61
N VAL A 392 -2.30 -6.67 -1.73
CA VAL A 392 -1.67 -6.72 -3.06
C VAL A 392 -1.48 -5.30 -3.57
N GLY A 393 -0.27 -4.80 -3.41
CA GLY A 393 0.08 -3.40 -3.63
C GLY A 393 -0.45 -2.47 -2.53
N ASP A 394 0.38 -1.54 -2.10
CA ASP A 394 -0.10 -0.42 -1.27
C ASP A 394 -0.92 0.59 -2.09
N HIS A 395 -0.84 0.50 -3.39
CA HIS A 395 -1.68 1.13 -4.43
C HIS A 395 -1.39 0.41 -5.77
N GLY A 396 -2.04 0.85 -6.84
CA GLY A 396 -1.81 0.32 -8.18
C GLY A 396 -0.64 0.98 -8.92
N TRP A 397 -0.47 0.62 -10.18
CA TRP A 397 0.58 1.09 -11.07
C TRP A 397 0.08 1.13 -12.52
N HIS A 398 0.44 2.18 -13.28
CA HIS A 398 0.16 2.28 -14.70
C HIS A 398 1.31 1.73 -15.53
N LEU A 399 0.99 1.01 -16.59
CA LEU A 399 1.92 0.50 -17.60
C LEU A 399 1.52 1.01 -19.01
N GLY A 400 1.13 2.30 -19.06
CA GLY A 400 0.71 2.98 -20.28
C GLY A 400 -0.78 3.33 -20.36
N GLU A 401 -1.61 2.82 -19.43
CA GLU A 401 -3.00 3.27 -19.36
C GLU A 401 -3.05 4.78 -19.06
N GLN A 402 -3.99 5.52 -19.64
CA GLN A 402 -4.06 6.98 -19.64
C GLN A 402 -2.79 7.67 -20.16
N GLY A 403 -1.93 6.96 -20.91
CA GLY A 403 -0.67 7.45 -21.46
C GLY A 403 0.44 7.69 -20.42
N ILE A 404 0.27 7.19 -19.19
CA ILE A 404 1.23 7.39 -18.11
C ILE A 404 1.84 6.06 -17.63
N GLU A 405 2.97 6.18 -16.94
CA GLU A 405 3.52 5.17 -16.05
C GLU A 405 3.40 5.63 -14.60
N ALA A 406 3.70 4.77 -13.66
CA ALA A 406 3.65 5.06 -12.23
C ALA A 406 2.20 5.16 -11.68
N LYS A 407 1.97 6.12 -10.78
CA LYS A 407 0.82 6.23 -9.90
C LYS A 407 0.37 7.68 -9.75
N PHE A 408 -0.28 8.05 -8.66
CA PHE A 408 -0.68 9.41 -8.29
C PHE A 408 -1.94 9.95 -8.98
N GLY A 409 -2.62 9.16 -9.79
CA GLY A 409 -3.84 9.56 -10.48
C GLY A 409 -5.12 9.12 -9.75
N PRO A 410 -6.28 9.73 -10.09
CA PRO A 410 -7.56 9.32 -9.52
C PRO A 410 -8.16 8.07 -10.19
N TRP A 411 -7.45 7.47 -11.12
CA TRP A 411 -7.91 6.35 -11.94
C TRP A 411 -7.80 5.00 -11.23
N GLU A 412 -8.58 4.04 -11.70
CA GLU A 412 -8.58 2.68 -11.17
C GLU A 412 -7.17 2.07 -11.11
N LYS A 413 -6.37 2.22 -12.15
CA LYS A 413 -5.02 1.64 -12.21
C LYS A 413 -4.06 2.20 -11.16
N SER A 414 -4.29 3.42 -10.66
CA SER A 414 -3.55 3.97 -9.51
C SER A 414 -4.10 3.52 -8.17
N ASN A 415 -5.42 3.25 -8.08
CA ASN A 415 -6.12 3.14 -6.79
C ASN A 415 -6.49 1.70 -6.42
N LYS A 416 -6.58 0.78 -7.39
CA LYS A 416 -7.08 -0.58 -7.16
C LYS A 416 -5.96 -1.56 -6.89
N GLY A 417 -6.11 -2.29 -5.80
CA GLY A 417 -5.37 -3.49 -5.46
C GLY A 417 -6.30 -4.68 -5.26
N ALA A 418 -5.85 -5.64 -4.46
CA ALA A 418 -6.66 -6.74 -3.93
C ALA A 418 -6.24 -7.02 -2.48
N ILE A 419 -7.11 -7.67 -1.73
CA ILE A 419 -6.75 -8.15 -0.38
C ILE A 419 -7.05 -9.66 -0.33
N ILE A 420 -6.07 -10.44 0.13
CA ILE A 420 -6.25 -11.87 0.39
C ILE A 420 -6.18 -12.10 1.90
N VAL A 421 -7.16 -12.79 2.44
CA VAL A 421 -7.25 -13.08 3.88
C VAL A 421 -7.37 -14.58 4.09
N VAL A 422 -6.46 -15.15 4.88
CA VAL A 422 -6.43 -16.59 5.19
C VAL A 422 -6.38 -16.78 6.70
N SER A 423 -7.31 -17.53 7.24
CA SER A 423 -7.32 -17.93 8.65
C SER A 423 -7.08 -19.43 8.78
N SER A 424 -6.40 -19.83 9.85
CA SER A 424 -6.37 -21.24 10.27
C SER A 424 -7.75 -21.73 10.74
N ASP A 425 -8.63 -20.81 11.17
CA ASP A 425 -10.03 -21.06 11.51
C ASP A 425 -10.92 -20.83 10.28
N LYS A 426 -11.27 -21.91 9.59
CA LYS A 426 -12.06 -21.89 8.35
C LYS A 426 -13.54 -21.53 8.58
N THR A 427 -14.00 -21.54 9.83
CA THR A 427 -15.34 -21.05 10.16
C THR A 427 -15.44 -19.54 10.06
N LYS A 428 -14.33 -18.81 10.27
CA LYS A 428 -14.24 -17.37 10.14
C LYS A 428 -13.94 -16.92 8.72
N ILE A 429 -13.05 -17.61 8.04
CA ILE A 429 -12.65 -17.31 6.66
C ILE A 429 -12.69 -18.60 5.85
N PRO A 430 -13.77 -18.82 5.08
CA PRO A 430 -13.88 -19.99 4.19
C PRO A 430 -12.79 -19.99 3.12
N SER A 431 -12.41 -21.18 2.67
CA SER A 431 -11.48 -21.34 1.54
C SER A 431 -12.17 -21.07 0.20
N GLY A 432 -11.45 -20.46 -0.74
CA GLY A 432 -11.91 -20.22 -2.12
C GLY A 432 -13.02 -19.18 -2.25
N LEU A 433 -13.20 -18.31 -1.25
CA LEU A 433 -14.21 -17.26 -1.31
C LEU A 433 -13.73 -16.08 -2.18
N VAL A 434 -14.53 -15.70 -3.16
CA VAL A 434 -14.36 -14.45 -3.92
C VAL A 434 -15.36 -13.43 -3.36
N GLN A 435 -14.86 -12.27 -2.92
CA GLN A 435 -15.66 -11.17 -2.40
C GLN A 435 -15.57 -9.97 -3.35
N GLU A 436 -16.74 -9.55 -3.87
CA GLU A 436 -16.86 -8.48 -4.86
C GLU A 436 -17.28 -7.12 -4.28
N GLN A 437 -17.62 -7.06 -2.99
CA GLN A 437 -17.98 -5.79 -2.35
C GLN A 437 -16.79 -4.83 -2.35
N LEU A 438 -17.09 -3.53 -2.37
CA LEU A 438 -16.08 -2.49 -2.26
C LEU A 438 -15.45 -2.50 -0.86
N VAL A 439 -14.14 -2.65 -0.79
CA VAL A 439 -13.35 -2.53 0.44
C VAL A 439 -12.25 -1.51 0.27
N GLU A 440 -11.83 -0.90 1.37
CA GLU A 440 -10.82 0.14 1.38
C GLU A 440 -9.63 -0.25 2.27
N TYR A 441 -8.49 0.37 2.07
CA TYR A 441 -7.30 0.06 2.86
C TYR A 441 -7.39 0.55 4.32
N VAL A 442 -8.29 1.47 4.64
CA VAL A 442 -8.64 1.78 6.04
C VAL A 442 -9.31 0.61 6.76
N ASP A 443 -9.77 -0.42 6.05
CA ASP A 443 -10.39 -1.64 6.61
C ASP A 443 -9.34 -2.61 7.21
N ILE A 444 -8.06 -2.42 6.90
CA ILE A 444 -6.98 -3.31 7.35
C ILE A 444 -6.79 -3.23 8.87
N ALA A 445 -6.70 -2.02 9.44
CA ALA A 445 -6.53 -1.86 10.88
C ALA A 445 -7.69 -2.47 11.70
N PRO A 446 -8.98 -2.16 11.43
CA PRO A 446 -10.08 -2.79 12.14
C PRO A 446 -10.13 -4.31 11.96
N THR A 447 -9.74 -4.85 10.79
CA THR A 447 -9.65 -6.30 10.56
C THR A 447 -8.61 -6.97 11.45
N ILE A 448 -7.40 -6.41 11.51
CA ILE A 448 -6.31 -6.92 12.35
C ILE A 448 -6.68 -6.83 13.83
N LEU A 449 -7.28 -5.74 14.27
CA LEU A 449 -7.74 -5.56 15.64
C LEU A 449 -8.85 -6.55 16.01
N SER A 450 -9.83 -6.74 15.13
CA SER A 450 -10.91 -7.72 15.32
C SER A 450 -10.38 -9.15 15.40
N ALA A 451 -9.42 -9.51 14.55
CA ALA A 451 -8.75 -10.82 14.58
C ALA A 451 -8.06 -11.08 15.93
N ALA A 452 -7.48 -10.03 16.53
CA ALA A 452 -6.85 -10.08 17.85
C ALA A 452 -7.86 -10.13 19.02
N GLY A 453 -9.16 -10.06 18.75
CA GLY A 453 -10.22 -10.04 19.76
C GLY A 453 -10.49 -8.68 20.38
N VAL A 454 -10.00 -7.60 19.76
CA VAL A 454 -10.30 -6.23 20.18
C VAL A 454 -11.73 -5.89 19.78
N LYS A 455 -12.51 -5.36 20.73
CA LYS A 455 -13.89 -4.94 20.49
C LYS A 455 -13.90 -3.53 19.88
N ILE A 456 -13.72 -3.46 18.55
CA ILE A 456 -13.61 -2.21 17.81
C ILE A 456 -14.88 -1.37 17.78
N ASN A 457 -16.02 -1.91 18.21
CA ASN A 457 -17.29 -1.20 18.35
C ASN A 457 -17.45 -0.42 19.68
N GLU A 458 -16.43 -0.42 20.55
CA GLU A 458 -16.41 0.44 21.72
C GLU A 458 -16.01 1.88 21.33
N ASN A 459 -16.62 2.89 21.96
CA ASN A 459 -16.44 4.31 21.65
C ASN A 459 -14.98 4.78 21.55
N LYS A 460 -14.07 4.14 22.30
CA LYS A 460 -12.62 4.45 22.22
C LYS A 460 -11.99 4.16 20.85
N TYR A 461 -12.69 3.46 19.97
CA TYR A 461 -12.29 3.13 18.61
C TYR A 461 -13.09 3.87 17.53
N ASP A 462 -13.91 4.87 17.90
CA ASP A 462 -14.68 5.69 16.96
C ASP A 462 -13.81 6.50 15.99
N TYR A 463 -12.50 6.51 16.22
CA TYR A 463 -11.53 7.07 15.30
C TYR A 463 -11.26 6.21 14.06
N LEU A 464 -11.64 4.93 14.06
CA LEU A 464 -11.49 4.06 12.90
C LEU A 464 -12.56 4.39 11.85
N ASP A 465 -12.11 4.65 10.63
CA ASP A 465 -12.98 4.96 9.49
C ASP A 465 -13.40 3.73 8.69
N GLY A 466 -12.62 2.64 8.83
CA GLY A 466 -12.84 1.39 8.10
C GLY A 466 -13.72 0.40 8.84
N TYR A 467 -14.13 -0.64 8.12
CA TYR A 467 -14.85 -1.80 8.64
C TYR A 467 -13.93 -3.01 8.75
N SER A 468 -14.28 -3.98 9.59
CA SER A 468 -13.59 -5.26 9.59
C SER A 468 -13.95 -6.06 8.33
N LEU A 469 -12.96 -6.67 7.65
CA LEU A 469 -13.22 -7.55 6.49
C LEU A 469 -14.07 -8.78 6.85
N TYR A 470 -14.13 -9.16 8.13
CA TYR A 470 -15.07 -10.18 8.61
C TYR A 470 -16.53 -9.78 8.37
N ASP A 471 -16.86 -8.48 8.48
CA ASP A 471 -18.22 -7.98 8.28
C ASP A 471 -18.68 -8.18 6.83
N PHE A 472 -17.76 -8.14 5.86
CA PHE A 472 -18.04 -8.39 4.45
C PHE A 472 -18.16 -9.89 4.12
N ILE A 473 -17.52 -10.77 4.90
CA ILE A 473 -17.60 -12.22 4.70
C ILE A 473 -18.96 -12.75 5.20
N ASP A 474 -19.41 -12.28 6.36
CA ASP A 474 -20.61 -12.75 7.01
C ASP A 474 -21.89 -12.08 6.49
N SER A 475 -21.78 -10.87 5.92
CA SER A 475 -22.91 -10.07 5.49
C SER A 475 -23.24 -10.28 4.01
N LYS A 476 -24.54 -10.52 3.74
CA LYS A 476 -25.11 -10.46 2.38
C LYS A 476 -25.46 -9.03 1.95
N LYS A 477 -25.45 -8.07 2.88
CA LYS A 477 -25.74 -6.67 2.63
C LYS A 477 -24.44 -5.96 2.25
N GLU A 478 -24.51 -5.14 1.22
CA GLU A 478 -23.40 -4.26 0.83
C GLU A 478 -23.10 -3.27 1.97
N GLN A 479 -21.84 -3.22 2.40
CA GLN A 479 -21.41 -2.37 3.52
C GLN A 479 -21.20 -0.93 3.07
N ARG A 480 -20.77 -0.73 1.82
CA ARG A 480 -20.58 0.59 1.21
C ARG A 480 -20.84 0.55 -0.29
N GLU A 481 -21.33 1.64 -0.85
CA GLU A 481 -21.61 1.81 -2.28
C GLU A 481 -20.54 2.62 -3.01
N TYR A 482 -19.55 3.18 -2.28
CA TYR A 482 -18.45 3.96 -2.83
C TYR A 482 -17.19 3.87 -1.96
N ILE A 483 -16.07 4.22 -2.56
CA ILE A 483 -14.79 4.41 -1.88
C ILE A 483 -14.33 5.86 -2.06
N VAL A 484 -13.49 6.35 -1.14
CA VAL A 484 -12.94 7.71 -1.19
C VAL A 484 -11.46 7.75 -0.87
N GLY A 485 -10.79 8.77 -1.40
CA GLY A 485 -9.41 9.05 -1.05
C GLY A 485 -8.98 10.45 -1.45
N GLU A 486 -7.79 10.82 -1.01
CA GLU A 486 -7.17 12.10 -1.35
C GLU A 486 -5.64 11.99 -1.43
N ILE A 487 -5.04 12.76 -2.30
CA ILE A 487 -3.60 12.83 -2.51
C ILE A 487 -3.15 14.28 -2.70
N ASN A 488 -1.90 14.60 -2.28
CA ASN A 488 -1.23 15.86 -2.58
C ASN A 488 0.20 15.61 -3.10
N LEU A 489 0.31 14.92 -4.23
CA LEU A 489 1.59 14.67 -4.90
C LEU A 489 1.45 14.92 -6.39
N VAL A 490 2.55 15.24 -7.06
CA VAL A 490 2.67 15.48 -8.51
C VAL A 490 1.74 16.60 -9.00
N ALA A 491 0.42 16.37 -9.03
CA ALA A 491 -0.58 17.32 -9.52
C ALA A 491 -1.05 18.34 -8.47
N GLY A 492 -0.88 18.05 -7.17
CA GLY A 492 -1.42 18.83 -6.05
C GLY A 492 -2.64 18.14 -5.43
N HIS A 493 -3.31 18.81 -4.49
CA HIS A 493 -4.45 18.25 -3.76
C HIS A 493 -5.61 17.88 -4.68
N ARG A 494 -5.98 16.60 -4.67
CA ARG A 494 -7.09 16.05 -5.39
C ARG A 494 -7.74 14.91 -4.62
N ALA A 495 -9.05 15.02 -4.35
CA ALA A 495 -9.84 13.94 -3.81
C ALA A 495 -10.57 13.18 -4.91
N TYR A 496 -10.92 11.92 -4.63
CA TYR A 496 -11.68 11.06 -5.53
C TYR A 496 -12.72 10.24 -4.78
N LEU A 497 -13.80 9.95 -5.48
CA LEU A 497 -14.86 9.03 -5.09
C LEU A 497 -15.11 8.07 -6.25
N ARG A 498 -15.17 6.78 -5.95
CA ARG A 498 -15.48 5.76 -6.95
C ARG A 498 -16.61 4.88 -6.45
N SER A 499 -17.57 4.63 -7.31
CA SER A 499 -18.63 3.64 -7.16
C SER A 499 -18.59 2.62 -8.28
N LYS A 500 -19.57 1.71 -8.32
CA LYS A 500 -19.73 0.76 -9.42
C LYS A 500 -19.90 1.43 -10.78
N ASP A 501 -20.70 2.50 -10.84
CA ASP A 501 -21.15 3.12 -12.08
C ASP A 501 -20.40 4.41 -12.45
N PHE A 502 -19.75 5.06 -11.46
CA PHE A 502 -19.13 6.37 -11.66
C PHE A 502 -17.80 6.49 -10.92
N ALA A 503 -16.85 7.17 -11.57
CA ALA A 503 -15.63 7.63 -10.92
C ALA A 503 -15.58 9.16 -11.00
N PHE A 504 -15.46 9.81 -9.85
CA PHE A 504 -15.44 11.26 -9.73
C PHE A 504 -14.19 11.72 -9.00
N SER A 505 -13.63 12.86 -9.42
CA SER A 505 -12.54 13.50 -8.67
C SER A 505 -12.56 15.01 -8.86
N MET A 506 -11.99 15.73 -7.89
CA MET A 506 -11.91 17.19 -7.93
C MET A 506 -10.66 17.71 -7.21
N ARG A 507 -10.22 18.88 -7.57
CA ARG A 507 -9.23 19.63 -6.82
C ARG A 507 -9.84 20.15 -5.53
N THR A 508 -9.14 19.94 -4.39
CA THR A 508 -9.66 20.28 -3.06
C THR A 508 -9.08 21.53 -2.45
N ARG A 509 -7.94 22.03 -2.96
CA ARG A 509 -7.24 23.22 -2.44
C ARG A 509 -6.76 24.14 -3.56
N PRO A 510 -6.73 25.47 -3.35
CA PRO A 510 -6.26 26.41 -4.35
C PRO A 510 -4.73 26.38 -4.56
N GLN A 511 -3.99 25.90 -3.58
CA GLN A 511 -2.52 25.85 -3.63
C GLN A 511 -2.01 24.43 -3.38
N LYS A 512 -0.74 24.24 -3.70
CA LYS A 512 -0.08 22.94 -3.55
C LYS A 512 0.20 22.58 -2.08
N LYS A 513 0.46 23.59 -1.24
CA LYS A 513 0.65 23.42 0.20
C LYS A 513 -0.68 23.56 0.92
N LEU A 514 -0.84 22.89 2.04
CA LEU A 514 -1.96 23.13 2.93
C LEU A 514 -1.94 24.59 3.42
N SER A 515 -3.11 25.13 3.52
CA SER A 515 -3.33 26.51 3.97
C SER A 515 -4.08 26.53 5.28
N PRO A 516 -4.01 27.64 6.00
CA PRO A 516 -4.84 27.89 7.17
C PRO A 516 -6.34 27.73 6.90
N ASN A 517 -7.11 27.74 7.95
CA ASN A 517 -8.54 27.40 8.03
C ASN A 517 -9.46 28.20 7.09
N GLU A 518 -9.09 29.39 6.66
CA GLU A 518 -9.90 30.21 5.76
C GLU A 518 -10.18 29.58 4.40
N GLN A 519 -9.43 28.53 4.02
CA GLN A 519 -9.58 27.86 2.73
C GLN A 519 -10.22 26.47 2.82
N VAL A 520 -10.71 26.09 3.99
CA VAL A 520 -11.22 24.75 4.26
C VAL A 520 -12.31 24.33 3.27
N LYS A 521 -13.30 25.17 2.99
CA LYS A 521 -14.40 24.87 2.06
C LYS A 521 -14.16 25.31 0.63
N TRP A 522 -12.91 25.67 0.28
CA TRP A 522 -12.60 26.24 -1.02
C TRP A 522 -13.19 25.44 -2.20
N ALA A 523 -13.10 24.12 -2.18
CA ALA A 523 -13.58 23.27 -3.28
C ALA A 523 -15.10 23.28 -3.45
N LEU A 524 -15.87 23.60 -2.40
CA LEU A 524 -17.33 23.76 -2.46
C LEU A 524 -17.71 25.18 -2.90
N ASP A 525 -16.97 26.20 -2.48
CA ASP A 525 -17.34 27.61 -2.65
C ASP A 525 -16.74 28.25 -3.93
N CYS A 526 -15.63 27.69 -4.45
CA CYS A 526 -15.00 28.24 -5.64
C CYS A 526 -15.85 28.04 -6.92
N PRO A 527 -15.62 28.86 -7.97
CA PRO A 527 -16.18 28.58 -9.30
C PRO A 527 -15.87 27.15 -9.76
N VAL A 528 -16.82 26.51 -10.46
CA VAL A 528 -16.74 25.10 -10.89
C VAL A 528 -15.46 24.82 -11.68
N GLU A 529 -15.05 25.75 -12.53
CA GLU A 529 -13.86 25.65 -13.38
C GLU A 529 -12.57 25.54 -12.55
N LYS A 530 -12.52 26.15 -11.37
CA LYS A 530 -11.37 26.09 -10.45
C LYS A 530 -11.31 24.78 -9.66
N ALA A 531 -12.45 24.12 -9.43
CA ALA A 531 -12.52 22.83 -8.77
C ALA A 531 -12.04 21.68 -9.68
N GLU A 532 -11.83 21.94 -10.97
CA GLU A 532 -11.23 20.99 -11.92
C GLU A 532 -11.89 19.60 -11.87
N LEU A 533 -13.23 19.57 -12.05
CA LEU A 533 -14.02 18.34 -11.94
C LEU A 533 -13.67 17.34 -13.03
N VAL A 534 -13.60 16.08 -12.66
CA VAL A 534 -13.52 14.92 -13.56
C VAL A 534 -14.61 13.95 -13.18
N LEU A 535 -15.36 13.48 -14.16
CA LEU A 535 -16.39 12.45 -14.01
C LEU A 535 -16.27 11.46 -15.17
N TYR A 536 -16.14 10.18 -14.84
CA TYR A 536 -16.23 9.09 -15.80
C TYR A 536 -17.50 8.29 -15.54
N ASP A 537 -18.24 8.00 -16.62
CA ASP A 537 -19.40 7.11 -16.59
C ASP A 537 -18.93 5.69 -16.91
N LEU A 538 -18.67 4.91 -15.88
CA LEU A 538 -18.08 3.57 -16.00
C LEU A 538 -18.99 2.56 -16.70
N ARG A 539 -20.29 2.84 -16.82
CA ARG A 539 -21.25 2.02 -17.56
C ARG A 539 -20.95 2.01 -19.06
N THR A 540 -20.30 3.08 -19.56
CA THR A 540 -19.96 3.26 -21.00
C THR A 540 -18.48 3.48 -21.25
N ASP A 541 -17.70 3.84 -20.23
CA ASP A 541 -16.27 4.16 -20.29
C ASP A 541 -15.53 3.53 -19.10
N SER A 542 -15.45 2.20 -19.09
CA SER A 542 -14.78 1.45 -18.04
C SER A 542 -13.26 1.73 -17.94
N ASN A 543 -12.67 2.30 -18.99
CA ASN A 543 -11.25 2.66 -19.04
C ASN A 543 -10.96 4.11 -18.63
N GLU A 544 -11.95 4.88 -18.19
CA GLU A 544 -11.79 6.24 -17.65
C GLU A 544 -11.07 7.21 -18.60
N ARG A 545 -11.46 7.18 -19.90
CA ARG A 545 -10.83 7.96 -20.96
C ARG A 545 -11.52 9.31 -21.22
N GLN A 546 -12.85 9.37 -21.03
CA GLN A 546 -13.67 10.53 -21.40
C GLN A 546 -14.21 11.27 -20.18
N ASN A 547 -13.61 12.41 -19.84
CA ASN A 547 -14.17 13.28 -18.80
C ASN A 547 -15.49 13.91 -19.28
N VAL A 548 -16.61 13.50 -18.68
CA VAL A 548 -17.95 13.99 -19.01
C VAL A 548 -18.48 15.06 -18.05
N ALA A 549 -17.70 15.49 -17.05
CA ALA A 549 -18.13 16.45 -16.01
C ALA A 549 -18.72 17.76 -16.58
N THR A 550 -18.20 18.25 -17.71
CA THR A 550 -18.65 19.48 -18.35
C THR A 550 -19.75 19.28 -19.39
N HIS A 551 -20.06 18.05 -19.78
CA HIS A 551 -21.09 17.74 -20.77
C HIS A 551 -22.47 18.12 -20.21
N ARG A 552 -23.31 18.78 -21.02
CA ARG A 552 -24.61 19.33 -20.61
C ARG A 552 -25.46 18.32 -19.82
N LYS A 553 -25.55 17.07 -20.29
CA LYS A 553 -26.36 16.03 -19.66
C LYS A 553 -25.81 15.55 -18.31
N TYR A 554 -24.49 15.71 -18.03
CA TYR A 554 -23.85 15.28 -16.79
C TYR A 554 -23.65 16.38 -15.75
N ARG A 555 -23.89 17.67 -16.09
CA ARG A 555 -23.59 18.81 -15.17
C ARG A 555 -24.25 18.70 -13.80
N LYS A 556 -25.52 18.24 -13.76
CA LYS A 556 -26.23 18.07 -12.48
C LYS A 556 -25.60 16.96 -11.64
N LEU A 557 -25.23 15.85 -12.28
CA LEU A 557 -24.57 14.73 -11.63
C LEU A 557 -23.17 15.12 -11.14
N ALA A 558 -22.39 15.83 -11.92
CA ALA A 558 -21.06 16.32 -11.51
C ALA A 558 -21.15 17.31 -10.32
N ALA A 559 -22.17 18.17 -10.30
CA ALA A 559 -22.42 19.09 -9.18
C ALA A 559 -22.83 18.31 -7.91
N TRP A 560 -23.62 17.26 -8.06
CA TRP A 560 -24.02 16.39 -6.97
C TRP A 560 -22.79 15.69 -6.37
N PHE A 561 -21.92 15.08 -7.21
CA PHE A 561 -20.69 14.45 -6.75
C PHE A 561 -19.72 15.44 -6.09
N ARG A 562 -19.60 16.65 -6.64
CA ARG A 562 -18.79 17.72 -6.02
C ARG A 562 -19.24 17.99 -4.58
N ASN A 563 -20.56 18.10 -4.36
CA ASN A 563 -21.13 18.32 -3.04
C ASN A 563 -20.91 17.10 -2.13
N LYS A 564 -21.23 15.90 -2.59
CA LYS A 564 -21.06 14.64 -1.81
C LYS A 564 -19.60 14.47 -1.39
N LEU A 565 -18.66 14.48 -2.34
CA LEU A 565 -17.25 14.31 -2.04
C LEU A 565 -16.70 15.45 -1.18
N GLY A 566 -17.07 16.70 -1.48
CA GLY A 566 -16.64 17.86 -0.71
C GLY A 566 -17.10 17.81 0.74
N THR A 567 -18.33 17.39 0.98
CA THR A 567 -18.87 17.22 2.34
C THR A 567 -18.10 16.15 3.12
N ILE A 568 -17.67 15.07 2.45
CA ILE A 568 -16.89 14.00 3.09
C ILE A 568 -15.47 14.50 3.43
N VAL A 569 -14.71 14.98 2.43
CA VAL A 569 -13.27 15.26 2.58
C VAL A 569 -12.96 16.59 3.26
N LEU A 570 -13.91 17.53 3.24
CA LEU A 570 -13.78 18.82 3.93
C LEU A 570 -14.55 18.84 5.26
N GLY A 571 -15.47 17.88 5.46
CA GLY A 571 -16.24 17.71 6.67
C GLY A 571 -17.01 18.98 7.06
N ASP A 572 -17.00 19.29 8.34
CA ASP A 572 -17.60 20.51 8.92
C ASP A 572 -16.60 21.68 9.04
N GLY A 573 -15.43 21.55 8.42
CA GLY A 573 -14.36 22.53 8.48
C GLY A 573 -13.28 22.24 9.50
N ARG A 574 -13.47 21.33 10.43
CA ARG A 574 -12.47 21.00 11.47
C ARG A 574 -11.32 20.14 10.97
N VAL A 575 -11.54 19.38 9.92
CA VAL A 575 -10.53 18.50 9.31
C VAL A 575 -9.37 19.28 8.68
N GLU A 576 -9.58 20.55 8.41
CA GLU A 576 -8.64 21.46 7.77
C GLU A 576 -8.04 22.49 8.73
N CYS A 577 -7.98 22.18 10.01
CA CYS A 577 -7.34 23.03 11.00
C CYS A 577 -5.84 23.22 10.74
N ASP A 578 -5.19 24.04 11.51
CA ASP A 578 -3.75 24.23 11.43
C ASP A 578 -3.02 22.97 11.90
N TRP A 579 -2.57 22.17 10.96
CA TRP A 579 -1.85 20.91 11.22
C TRP A 579 -0.48 21.12 11.88
N SER A 580 0.04 22.37 11.92
CA SER A 580 1.28 22.67 12.63
C SER A 580 1.10 22.80 14.13
N GLU A 581 -0.15 22.94 14.61
CA GLU A 581 -0.48 23.10 16.03
C GLU A 581 -1.22 21.88 16.58
N ALA A 582 -0.71 21.34 17.67
CA ALA A 582 -1.31 20.17 18.31
C ALA A 582 -2.72 20.51 18.88
N ASN A 583 -3.64 19.57 18.74
CA ASN A 583 -5.00 19.64 19.28
C ASN A 583 -5.88 20.78 18.72
N THR A 584 -5.60 21.28 17.53
CA THR A 584 -6.42 22.32 16.89
C THR A 584 -7.67 21.76 16.23
N TYR A 585 -7.80 20.44 16.11
CA TYR A 585 -8.96 19.75 15.55
C TYR A 585 -9.23 18.42 16.26
N ASP A 586 -10.47 17.94 16.13
CA ASP A 586 -10.90 16.64 16.63
C ASP A 586 -10.96 15.63 15.46
N ILE A 587 -10.05 14.67 15.45
CA ILE A 587 -9.95 13.65 14.40
C ILE A 587 -11.09 12.63 14.43
N SER A 588 -11.77 12.46 15.56
CA SER A 588 -12.92 11.56 15.68
C SER A 588 -14.18 12.15 15.04
N ASN A 589 -14.15 13.42 14.70
CA ASN A 589 -15.32 14.18 14.36
C ASN A 589 -15.49 14.36 12.85
N PHE A 590 -16.11 13.38 12.23
CA PHE A 590 -16.70 13.55 10.91
C PHE A 590 -17.95 14.43 11.00
N ALA A 591 -18.25 15.19 9.95
CA ALA A 591 -19.57 15.77 9.79
C ALA A 591 -20.60 14.65 9.80
N ALA A 592 -21.60 14.73 10.67
CA ALA A 592 -22.60 13.70 10.82
C ALA A 592 -23.26 13.37 9.46
N GLY A 593 -23.26 12.11 9.07
CA GLY A 593 -23.80 11.64 7.80
C GLY A 593 -22.97 11.95 6.56
N ALA A 594 -21.78 12.58 6.71
CA ALA A 594 -20.93 12.91 5.57
C ALA A 594 -20.32 11.66 4.91
N HIS A 595 -20.02 10.65 5.73
CA HIS A 595 -19.47 9.37 5.27
C HIS A 595 -20.32 8.22 5.79
N ASP A 596 -21.41 7.96 5.08
CA ASP A 596 -22.44 6.98 5.44
C ASP A 596 -22.34 5.66 4.64
N GLY A 597 -21.39 5.56 3.70
CA GLY A 597 -21.26 4.43 2.79
C GLY A 597 -22.35 4.37 1.70
N ILE A 598 -23.29 5.29 1.66
CA ILE A 598 -24.48 5.28 0.80
C ILE A 598 -24.32 6.31 -0.33
N LEU A 599 -24.59 5.87 -1.57
CA LEU A 599 -24.57 6.71 -2.76
C LEU A 599 -25.99 6.93 -3.28
N ASP A 600 -26.77 7.71 -2.55
CA ASP A 600 -28.16 8.01 -2.91
C ASP A 600 -28.22 9.09 -4.00
N ILE A 601 -27.91 8.70 -5.24
CA ILE A 601 -27.97 9.59 -6.40
C ILE A 601 -29.42 9.70 -6.88
N PRO A 602 -29.99 10.93 -6.94
CA PRO A 602 -31.34 11.11 -7.48
C PRO A 602 -31.42 10.60 -8.95
N LYS A 603 -32.35 9.69 -9.22
CA LYS A 603 -32.51 9.11 -10.56
C LYS A 603 -32.70 10.15 -11.66
N SER A 604 -33.30 11.30 -11.35
CA SER A 604 -33.57 12.39 -12.30
C SER A 604 -32.33 13.12 -12.81
N ILE A 605 -31.16 12.92 -12.20
CA ILE A 605 -29.90 13.55 -12.63
C ILE A 605 -28.92 12.57 -13.28
N ILE A 606 -29.24 11.26 -13.27
CA ILE A 606 -28.46 10.23 -13.95
C ILE A 606 -28.83 10.27 -15.45
N PRO A 607 -27.84 10.49 -16.36
CA PRO A 607 -28.08 10.55 -17.80
C PRO A 607 -28.50 9.22 -18.42
#